data_63b85df51fe0022bad21aafda4cdd43b
#
_entry.id   63b85df51fe0022bad21aafda4cdd43b
#
_cell.length_a   1.000
_cell.length_b   1.000
_cell.length_c   1.000
_cell.angle_alpha   90.00
_cell.angle_beta   90.00
_cell.angle_gamma   90.00
#
_symmetry.space_group_name_H-M   'P 1'
#
loop_
_entity.id
_entity.type
_entity.pdbx_description
1 polymer ?
#
loop_
_entity_poly.entity_id
_entity_poly.type
_entity_poly.pdbx_seq_one_letter_code
_entity_poly.pdbx_strand_id
1 'polypeptide(L)'
;MLRVLLPLLLCGLLPLFATAAELPIPERGPALRIQGSNTIGADLGPALVKGLLLEQGLLKIHSEVSDRDNEQQIVGQTAQGRRVVVDIAAHGSSTGFAALKNASADLAASSRPIKDRELVDLETLGDLKSPNAEQVIAIDGLAIILHPQNPLTQLNTEQLARIFSGEMKTWEELGGTGGPVNLYARDDHSGTYDTFKELVLSPRGKALAGSAKRFESSEQLSDAVSQDRQGIGFIGLPYVRQAKAVAIVDGNSQPMLPLNSLIATEDYPLSRRLYFYLPHNGQNPWADALVTFAQSSKGQAIVAASGFIAQTVQAMNVAPSPQMPDGYRAIIEHAKRLSVNFRFEEGSASLDNKARQDLSRVLDYIKQHDKLNKQVTLVGFGDAKTDSQRAALLSRLRAMAVRRELVKSGVVFREIRGFGAEMPVAANSADEGRIKNRRVEVWVY
;
A
#
# COMPACT_ATOMS: atom_id res chain seq x y z
N MET A 1 -33.42 -59.56 42.49
CA MET A 1 -33.51 -58.25 41.83
C MET A 1 -32.35 -57.37 42.30
N LEU A 2 -31.26 -57.37 41.57
CA LEU A 2 -30.05 -56.61 41.94
C LEU A 2 -29.94 -55.39 40.99
N ARG A 3 -30.13 -54.16 41.53
CA ARG A 3 -29.99 -52.90 40.78
C ARG A 3 -28.52 -52.48 40.78
N VAL A 4 -27.86 -52.53 39.63
CA VAL A 4 -26.53 -51.99 39.41
C VAL A 4 -26.66 -50.52 39.09
N LEU A 5 -26.18 -49.63 39.98
CA LEU A 5 -26.00 -48.20 39.76
C LEU A 5 -24.67 -47.99 38.98
N LEU A 6 -24.80 -47.47 37.77
CA LEU A 6 -23.67 -47.04 36.93
C LEU A 6 -23.34 -45.55 37.26
N PRO A 7 -22.14 -45.19 37.69
CA PRO A 7 -21.80 -43.77 37.88
C PRO A 7 -21.54 -43.10 36.52
N LEU A 8 -22.29 -42.01 36.26
CA LEU A 8 -22.06 -41.11 35.12
C LEU A 8 -20.78 -40.30 35.40
N LEU A 9 -19.74 -40.61 34.66
CA LEU A 9 -18.50 -39.80 34.66
C LEU A 9 -18.74 -38.56 33.79
N LEU A 10 -18.98 -37.42 34.45
CA LEU A 10 -19.11 -36.11 33.80
C LEU A 10 -17.68 -35.62 33.47
N CYS A 11 -17.16 -35.91 32.25
CA CYS A 11 -15.94 -35.30 31.73
C CYS A 11 -16.21 -33.81 31.43
N GLY A 12 -15.84 -32.94 32.35
CA GLY A 12 -15.81 -31.50 32.11
C GLY A 12 -14.80 -31.16 31.05
N LEU A 13 -15.26 -30.80 29.84
CA LEU A 13 -14.44 -30.14 28.82
C LEU A 13 -14.10 -28.73 29.33
N LEU A 14 -12.91 -28.60 29.95
CA LEU A 14 -12.29 -27.31 30.16
C LEU A 14 -11.90 -26.74 28.77
N PRO A 15 -12.34 -25.54 28.43
CA PRO A 15 -11.83 -24.91 27.19
C PRO A 15 -10.34 -24.69 27.35
N LEU A 16 -9.54 -25.32 26.50
CA LEU A 16 -8.14 -24.96 26.31
C LEU A 16 -8.13 -23.54 25.70
N PHE A 17 -7.97 -22.56 26.56
CA PHE A 17 -7.51 -21.25 26.09
C PHE A 17 -6.09 -21.47 25.59
N ALA A 18 -5.92 -21.46 24.27
CA ALA A 18 -4.60 -21.34 23.66
C ALA A 18 -4.04 -19.98 24.10
N THR A 19 -3.20 -19.98 25.13
CA THR A 19 -2.39 -18.81 25.47
C THR A 19 -1.47 -18.57 24.29
N ALA A 20 -1.61 -17.42 23.64
CA ALA A 20 -0.60 -16.96 22.66
C ALA A 20 0.77 -17.06 23.34
N ALA A 21 1.74 -17.68 22.66
CA ALA A 21 3.08 -17.80 23.21
C ALA A 21 3.60 -16.38 23.53
N GLU A 22 4.01 -16.17 24.78
CA GLU A 22 4.60 -14.91 25.23
C GLU A 22 5.87 -14.63 24.38
N LEU A 23 5.93 -13.43 23.79
CA LEU A 23 7.11 -13.05 23.02
C LEU A 23 8.34 -12.89 23.97
N PRO A 24 9.51 -13.37 23.57
CA PRO A 24 10.70 -13.33 24.42
C PRO A 24 11.14 -11.88 24.65
N ILE A 25 11.33 -11.49 25.91
CA ILE A 25 11.86 -10.19 26.27
C ILE A 25 13.37 -10.32 26.49
N PRO A 26 14.22 -9.64 25.69
CA PRO A 26 15.66 -9.73 25.86
C PRO A 26 16.09 -9.16 27.22
N GLU A 27 17.16 -9.70 27.79
CA GLU A 27 17.73 -9.17 29.04
C GLU A 27 18.41 -7.81 28.84
N ARG A 28 18.93 -7.55 27.66
CA ARG A 28 19.59 -6.32 27.27
C ARG A 28 19.25 -5.92 25.85
N GLY A 29 19.20 -4.61 25.59
CA GLY A 29 18.90 -4.04 24.27
C GLY A 29 17.42 -4.08 23.90
N PRO A 30 17.09 -3.63 22.67
CA PRO A 30 15.73 -3.60 22.16
C PRO A 30 15.22 -5.00 21.81
N ALA A 31 13.93 -5.21 21.94
CA ALA A 31 13.24 -6.42 21.49
C ALA A 31 13.13 -6.48 19.97
N LEU A 32 13.08 -5.33 19.32
CA LEU A 32 12.98 -5.20 17.86
C LEU A 32 13.65 -3.90 17.39
N ARG A 33 14.37 -3.97 16.28
CA ARG A 33 15.00 -2.83 15.60
C ARG A 33 14.42 -2.69 14.19
N ILE A 34 13.74 -1.57 13.94
CA ILE A 34 13.12 -1.24 12.66
C ILE A 34 13.89 -0.07 12.04
N GLN A 35 14.36 -0.23 10.81
CA GLN A 35 14.99 0.89 10.10
C GLN A 35 14.43 1.02 8.68
N GLY A 36 14.45 2.23 8.13
CA GLY A 36 14.14 2.46 6.73
C GLY A 36 13.28 3.68 6.44
N SER A 37 12.17 3.46 5.75
CA SER A 37 11.31 4.50 5.16
C SER A 37 10.79 5.51 6.15
N ASN A 38 10.96 6.81 5.84
CA ASN A 38 10.36 7.92 6.59
C ASN A 38 8.82 7.86 6.54
N THR A 39 8.25 7.43 5.40
CA THR A 39 6.79 7.29 5.25
C THR A 39 6.18 6.36 6.30
N ILE A 40 6.90 5.27 6.61
CA ILE A 40 6.45 4.28 7.60
C ILE A 40 6.91 4.68 9.00
N GLY A 41 8.17 5.06 9.14
CA GLY A 41 8.80 5.25 10.45
C GLY A 41 8.42 6.51 11.19
N ALA A 42 7.85 7.54 10.51
CA ALA A 42 7.42 8.76 11.18
C ALA A 42 6.22 8.51 12.11
N ASP A 43 5.13 7.94 11.58
CA ASP A 43 3.86 7.79 12.30
C ASP A 43 3.32 6.36 12.28
N LEU A 44 3.24 5.72 11.10
CA LEU A 44 2.61 4.41 10.93
C LEU A 44 3.34 3.30 11.71
N GLY A 45 4.65 3.21 11.59
CA GLY A 45 5.47 2.23 12.29
C GLY A 45 5.32 2.32 13.82
N PRO A 46 5.53 3.52 14.41
CA PRO A 46 5.27 3.75 15.82
C PRO A 46 3.85 3.38 16.28
N ALA A 47 2.83 3.72 15.50
CA ALA A 47 1.44 3.39 15.82
C ALA A 47 1.19 1.87 15.78
N LEU A 48 1.71 1.15 14.78
CA LEU A 48 1.62 -0.30 14.70
C LEU A 48 2.36 -0.98 15.86
N VAL A 49 3.55 -0.51 16.21
CA VAL A 49 4.30 -1.03 17.35
C VAL A 49 3.54 -0.82 18.66
N LYS A 50 3.00 0.37 18.91
CA LYS A 50 2.17 0.63 20.09
C LYS A 50 0.96 -0.31 20.16
N GLY A 51 0.31 -0.53 19.02
CA GLY A 51 -0.82 -1.46 18.90
C GLY A 51 -0.43 -2.91 19.23
N LEU A 52 0.71 -3.38 18.71
CA LEU A 52 1.25 -4.70 19.03
C LEU A 52 1.56 -4.83 20.53
N LEU A 53 2.28 -3.85 21.11
CA LEU A 53 2.63 -3.89 22.53
C LEU A 53 1.37 -3.94 23.41
N LEU A 54 0.32 -3.20 23.04
CA LEU A 54 -0.96 -3.24 23.71
C LEU A 54 -1.64 -4.62 23.59
N GLU A 55 -1.60 -5.23 22.40
CA GLU A 55 -2.14 -6.57 22.17
C GLU A 55 -1.41 -7.65 22.97
N GLN A 56 -0.10 -7.48 23.18
CA GLN A 56 0.72 -8.33 24.05
C GLN A 56 0.51 -8.06 25.55
N GLY A 57 -0.44 -7.19 25.92
CA GLY A 57 -0.76 -6.90 27.32
C GLY A 57 0.25 -6.00 28.04
N LEU A 58 1.11 -5.30 27.31
CA LEU A 58 2.07 -4.36 27.90
C LEU A 58 1.36 -3.07 28.36
N LEU A 59 1.86 -2.50 29.41
CA LEU A 59 1.34 -1.30 30.07
C LEU A 59 2.28 -0.10 29.86
N LYS A 60 1.80 1.10 30.17
CA LYS A 60 2.57 2.36 30.12
C LYS A 60 3.29 2.58 28.78
N ILE A 61 2.61 2.28 27.68
CA ILE A 61 3.18 2.37 26.33
C ILE A 61 3.33 3.85 25.94
N HIS A 62 4.54 4.27 25.58
CA HIS A 62 4.85 5.64 25.18
C HIS A 62 6.01 5.67 24.18
N SER A 63 6.22 6.84 23.56
CA SER A 63 7.39 7.12 22.72
C SER A 63 8.44 7.86 23.54
N GLU A 64 9.70 7.48 23.38
CA GLU A 64 10.88 8.23 23.82
C GLU A 64 11.63 8.73 22.59
N VAL A 65 11.83 10.03 22.47
CA VAL A 65 12.56 10.63 21.33
C VAL A 65 14.06 10.40 21.53
N SER A 66 14.75 10.02 20.46
CA SER A 66 16.21 9.92 20.44
C SER A 66 16.85 11.30 20.29
N ASP A 67 18.14 11.42 20.63
CA ASP A 67 18.94 12.61 20.34
C ASP A 67 19.23 12.78 18.84
N ARG A 68 18.87 11.79 18.01
CA ARG A 68 19.00 11.82 16.56
C ARG A 68 17.66 12.09 15.90
N ASP A 69 17.66 12.97 14.92
CA ASP A 69 16.48 13.26 14.11
C ASP A 69 15.94 11.98 13.46
N ASN A 70 14.61 11.86 13.40
CA ASN A 70 13.90 10.71 12.81
C ASN A 70 14.21 9.36 13.48
N GLU A 71 14.70 9.35 14.72
CA GLU A 71 14.85 8.15 15.54
C GLU A 71 14.00 8.26 16.80
N GLN A 72 13.35 7.17 17.19
CA GLN A 72 12.58 7.09 18.42
C GLN A 72 12.52 5.67 18.96
N GLN A 73 12.23 5.54 20.25
CA GLN A 73 11.97 4.28 20.91
C GLN A 73 10.49 4.19 21.30
N ILE A 74 9.88 3.04 21.06
CA ILE A 74 8.57 2.75 21.65
C ILE A 74 8.80 1.82 22.83
N VAL A 75 8.35 2.25 24.00
CA VAL A 75 8.59 1.57 25.26
C VAL A 75 7.27 1.11 25.85
N GLY A 76 7.23 -0.12 26.33
CA GLY A 76 6.16 -0.69 27.13
C GLY A 76 6.70 -1.42 28.37
N GLN A 77 5.86 -1.75 29.32
CA GLN A 77 6.23 -2.49 30.52
C GLN A 77 5.31 -3.71 30.70
N THR A 78 5.89 -4.86 31.09
CA THR A 78 5.10 -6.01 31.53
C THR A 78 4.44 -5.71 32.88
N ALA A 79 3.49 -6.55 33.31
CA ALA A 79 2.89 -6.47 34.63
C ALA A 79 3.93 -6.55 35.78
N GLN A 80 5.07 -7.22 35.53
CA GLN A 80 6.20 -7.35 36.46
C GLN A 80 7.17 -6.16 36.38
N GLY A 81 6.89 -5.15 35.55
CA GLY A 81 7.72 -3.95 35.42
C GLY A 81 8.93 -4.08 34.48
N ARG A 82 9.11 -5.19 33.75
CA ARG A 82 10.19 -5.33 32.77
C ARG A 82 9.91 -4.42 31.58
N ARG A 83 10.92 -3.67 31.14
CA ARG A 83 10.82 -2.83 29.94
C ARG A 83 10.95 -3.67 28.66
N VAL A 84 10.11 -3.37 27.69
CA VAL A 84 10.22 -3.83 26.30
C VAL A 84 10.43 -2.59 25.45
N VAL A 85 11.49 -2.59 24.65
CA VAL A 85 11.90 -1.44 23.84
C VAL A 85 11.92 -1.85 22.37
N VAL A 86 11.35 -1.03 21.50
CA VAL A 86 11.44 -1.18 20.04
C VAL A 86 12.08 0.09 19.48
N ASP A 87 13.21 -0.07 18.81
CA ASP A 87 13.92 1.03 18.16
C ASP A 87 13.37 1.25 16.74
N ILE A 88 13.15 2.51 16.40
CA ILE A 88 12.70 2.91 15.04
C ILE A 88 13.62 4.02 14.55
N ALA A 89 14.24 3.81 13.36
CA ALA A 89 15.05 4.80 12.66
C ALA A 89 14.54 5.01 11.24
N ALA A 90 14.09 6.23 10.93
CA ALA A 90 13.39 6.57 9.69
C ALA A 90 14.25 7.50 8.80
N HIS A 91 15.17 6.92 8.05
CA HIS A 91 16.15 7.65 7.22
C HIS A 91 16.05 7.33 5.71
N GLY A 92 14.94 6.71 5.28
CA GLY A 92 14.68 6.32 3.90
C GLY A 92 14.82 4.80 3.64
N SER A 93 14.10 4.29 2.64
CA SER A 93 14.01 2.84 2.36
C SER A 93 15.37 2.16 2.19
N SER A 94 16.33 2.81 1.54
CA SER A 94 17.68 2.24 1.32
C SER A 94 18.46 2.03 2.61
N THR A 95 18.22 2.86 3.65
CA THR A 95 18.92 2.70 4.95
C THR A 95 18.44 1.46 5.69
N GLY A 96 17.16 1.08 5.52
CA GLY A 96 16.63 -0.17 6.08
C GLY A 96 17.32 -1.40 5.51
N PHE A 97 17.52 -1.46 4.19
CA PHE A 97 18.25 -2.56 3.55
C PHE A 97 19.73 -2.58 3.95
N ALA A 98 20.36 -1.41 4.02
CA ALA A 98 21.73 -1.32 4.53
C ALA A 98 21.84 -1.78 5.99
N ALA A 99 20.86 -1.47 6.82
CA ALA A 99 20.82 -1.89 8.22
C ALA A 99 20.62 -3.40 8.39
N LEU A 100 19.81 -4.05 7.53
CA LEU A 100 19.73 -5.51 7.47
C LEU A 100 21.09 -6.14 7.14
N LYS A 101 21.80 -5.59 6.12
CA LYS A 101 23.14 -6.04 5.71
C LYS A 101 24.14 -6.01 6.86
N ASN A 102 24.10 -4.97 7.65
CA ASN A 102 25.01 -4.74 8.77
C ASN A 102 24.53 -5.35 10.10
N ALA A 103 23.43 -6.10 10.10
CA ALA A 103 22.78 -6.66 11.28
C ALA A 103 22.43 -5.60 12.36
N SER A 104 22.21 -4.35 11.96
CA SER A 104 21.77 -3.26 12.85
C SER A 104 20.25 -3.07 12.86
N ALA A 105 19.51 -3.79 12.02
CA ALA A 105 18.06 -3.90 12.06
C ALA A 105 17.63 -5.37 11.97
N ASP A 106 16.46 -5.67 12.53
CA ASP A 106 15.79 -6.96 12.45
C ASP A 106 14.72 -6.96 11.35
N LEU A 107 14.22 -5.76 11.00
CA LEU A 107 13.20 -5.54 10.00
C LEU A 107 13.50 -4.26 9.23
N ALA A 108 13.42 -4.30 7.88
CA ALA A 108 13.50 -3.12 7.05
C ALA A 108 12.10 -2.63 6.65
N ALA A 109 11.81 -1.35 6.91
CA ALA A 109 10.63 -0.66 6.41
C ALA A 109 10.93 0.00 5.06
N SER A 110 10.11 -0.23 4.04
CA SER A 110 10.33 0.32 2.70
C SER A 110 9.03 0.83 2.07
N SER A 111 9.10 1.98 1.41
CA SER A 111 8.00 2.56 0.64
C SER A 111 8.12 2.29 -0.86
N ARG A 112 8.96 1.36 -1.24
CA ARG A 112 9.14 0.82 -2.60
C ARG A 112 9.57 -0.65 -2.55
N PRO A 113 9.42 -1.39 -3.65
CA PRO A 113 10.03 -2.73 -3.74
C PRO A 113 11.54 -2.68 -3.54
N ILE A 114 12.11 -3.79 -3.04
CA ILE A 114 13.56 -3.98 -2.99
C ILE A 114 14.14 -3.95 -4.41
N LYS A 115 15.26 -3.26 -4.59
CA LYS A 115 15.95 -3.16 -5.89
C LYS A 115 16.83 -4.38 -6.14
N ASP A 116 17.06 -4.72 -7.40
CA ASP A 116 17.91 -5.88 -7.77
C ASP A 116 19.32 -5.80 -7.18
N ARG A 117 19.91 -4.59 -7.13
CA ARG A 117 21.20 -4.39 -6.46
C ARG A 117 21.14 -4.70 -4.96
N GLU A 118 20.06 -4.30 -4.29
CA GLU A 118 19.86 -4.58 -2.86
C GLU A 118 19.65 -6.08 -2.61
N LEU A 119 18.98 -6.80 -3.55
CA LEU A 119 18.85 -8.26 -3.48
C LEU A 119 20.20 -8.96 -3.55
N VAL A 120 21.07 -8.54 -4.48
CA VAL A 120 22.44 -9.08 -4.58
C VAL A 120 23.23 -8.78 -3.30
N ASP A 121 23.12 -7.57 -2.79
CA ASP A 121 23.81 -7.14 -1.56
C ASP A 121 23.35 -7.90 -0.31
N LEU A 122 22.16 -8.48 -0.32
CA LEU A 122 21.50 -9.14 0.81
C LEU A 122 21.28 -10.65 0.59
N GLU A 123 21.90 -11.26 -0.44
CA GLU A 123 21.69 -12.67 -0.80
C GLU A 123 21.91 -13.66 0.35
N THR A 124 22.84 -13.31 1.26
CA THR A 124 23.16 -14.12 2.46
C THR A 124 22.01 -14.17 3.48
N LEU A 125 21.05 -13.25 3.41
CA LEU A 125 19.88 -13.19 4.29
C LEU A 125 18.68 -14.00 3.77
N GLY A 126 18.84 -14.65 2.61
CA GLY A 126 17.81 -15.43 1.93
C GLY A 126 17.07 -14.64 0.85
N ASP A 127 16.06 -15.26 0.24
CA ASP A 127 15.23 -14.63 -0.80
C ASP A 127 14.27 -13.59 -0.21
N LEU A 128 14.67 -12.31 -0.26
CA LEU A 128 13.85 -11.20 0.23
C LEU A 128 12.64 -10.87 -0.66
N LYS A 129 12.49 -11.51 -1.84
CA LYS A 129 11.24 -11.46 -2.64
C LYS A 129 10.29 -12.62 -2.31
N SER A 130 10.66 -13.52 -1.43
CA SER A 130 9.78 -14.64 -1.03
C SER A 130 8.53 -14.15 -0.29
N PRO A 131 7.42 -14.93 -0.33
CA PRO A 131 6.17 -14.58 0.36
C PRO A 131 6.29 -14.37 1.87
N ASN A 132 7.32 -14.96 2.51
CA ASN A 132 7.54 -14.81 3.94
C ASN A 132 8.41 -13.59 4.28
N ALA A 133 9.24 -13.13 3.35
CA ALA A 133 10.16 -12.01 3.57
C ALA A 133 9.55 -10.66 3.14
N GLU A 134 8.87 -10.59 2.00
CA GLU A 134 8.26 -9.36 1.48
C GLU A 134 6.80 -9.24 1.93
N GLN A 135 6.52 -8.30 2.82
CA GLN A 135 5.20 -8.12 3.41
C GLN A 135 4.63 -6.74 3.10
N VAL A 136 3.57 -6.69 2.30
CA VAL A 136 2.83 -5.43 2.08
C VAL A 136 1.93 -5.18 3.28
N ILE A 137 2.08 -4.00 3.91
CA ILE A 137 1.34 -3.64 5.13
C ILE A 137 0.28 -2.58 4.90
N ALA A 138 0.45 -1.71 3.89
CA ALA A 138 -0.47 -0.63 3.57
C ALA A 138 -0.26 -0.17 2.12
N ILE A 139 -1.15 0.69 1.62
CA ILE A 139 -0.97 1.42 0.36
C ILE A 139 -0.99 2.91 0.67
N ASP A 140 -0.08 3.66 0.06
CA ASP A 140 0.05 5.10 0.16
C ASP A 140 -0.42 5.77 -1.14
N GLY A 141 -0.94 7.00 -1.05
CA GLY A 141 -1.35 7.79 -2.20
C GLY A 141 -1.16 9.29 -1.98
N LEU A 142 -0.69 9.98 -3.01
CA LEU A 142 -0.47 11.42 -2.99
C LEU A 142 -1.53 12.16 -3.80
N ALA A 143 -1.95 13.32 -3.29
CA ALA A 143 -2.72 14.29 -4.04
C ALA A 143 -1.81 15.42 -4.54
N ILE A 144 -1.99 15.81 -5.80
CA ILE A 144 -1.48 17.06 -6.34
C ILE A 144 -2.54 18.11 -6.10
N ILE A 145 -2.17 19.20 -5.45
CA ILE A 145 -3.08 20.24 -5.01
C ILE A 145 -2.76 21.58 -5.64
N LEU A 146 -3.81 22.30 -5.99
CA LEU A 146 -3.80 23.65 -6.54
C LEU A 146 -4.69 24.57 -5.71
N HIS A 147 -4.57 25.87 -5.96
CA HIS A 147 -5.54 26.84 -5.45
C HIS A 147 -6.97 26.46 -5.92
N PRO A 148 -8.02 26.61 -5.08
CA PRO A 148 -9.39 26.20 -5.42
C PRO A 148 -9.93 26.80 -6.73
N GLN A 149 -9.52 28.02 -7.09
CA GLN A 149 -9.95 28.73 -8.31
C GLN A 149 -9.02 28.48 -9.52
N ASN A 150 -7.97 27.66 -9.41
CA ASN A 150 -7.15 27.32 -10.56
C ASN A 150 -8.00 26.52 -11.57
N PRO A 151 -8.04 26.89 -12.87
CA PRO A 151 -8.91 26.25 -13.86
C PRO A 151 -8.49 24.83 -14.24
N LEU A 152 -7.23 24.44 -14.01
CA LEU A 152 -6.73 23.11 -14.38
C LEU A 152 -7.46 22.02 -13.59
N THR A 153 -7.87 20.97 -14.29
CA THR A 153 -8.58 19.81 -13.71
C THR A 153 -7.73 18.54 -13.69
N GLN A 154 -6.67 18.51 -14.50
CA GLN A 154 -5.79 17.36 -14.62
C GLN A 154 -4.36 17.77 -15.00
N LEU A 155 -3.41 16.93 -14.65
CA LEU A 155 -2.00 16.97 -15.05
C LEU A 155 -1.50 15.55 -15.36
N ASN A 156 -0.50 15.44 -16.22
CA ASN A 156 0.15 14.14 -16.42
C ASN A 156 1.45 14.04 -15.62
N THR A 157 1.95 12.82 -15.45
CA THR A 157 3.14 12.54 -14.64
C THR A 157 4.40 13.19 -15.21
N GLU A 158 4.50 13.36 -16.53
CA GLU A 158 5.61 14.07 -17.17
C GLU A 158 5.55 15.58 -16.90
N GLN A 159 4.38 16.19 -16.99
CA GLN A 159 4.18 17.60 -16.62
C GLN A 159 4.56 17.84 -15.16
N LEU A 160 4.15 16.96 -14.24
CA LEU A 160 4.51 17.06 -12.83
C LEU A 160 6.04 17.06 -12.63
N ALA A 161 6.74 16.16 -13.28
CA ALA A 161 8.20 16.11 -13.18
C ALA A 161 8.86 17.41 -13.69
N ARG A 162 8.38 17.96 -14.80
CA ARG A 162 8.90 19.21 -15.38
C ARG A 162 8.55 20.45 -14.55
N ILE A 163 7.35 20.47 -13.96
CA ILE A 163 6.92 21.54 -13.05
C ILE A 163 7.81 21.56 -11.82
N PHE A 164 7.88 20.44 -11.11
CA PHE A 164 8.59 20.38 -9.83
C PHE A 164 10.12 20.37 -9.98
N SER A 165 10.66 20.09 -11.15
CA SER A 165 12.09 20.33 -11.46
C SER A 165 12.39 21.78 -11.83
N GLY A 166 11.38 22.63 -12.02
CA GLY A 166 11.53 24.03 -12.40
C GLY A 166 11.79 24.24 -13.90
N GLU A 167 11.56 23.24 -14.74
CA GLU A 167 11.64 23.36 -16.20
C GLU A 167 10.41 24.10 -16.77
N MET A 168 9.23 23.82 -16.24
CA MET A 168 8.00 24.58 -16.54
C MET A 168 7.78 25.60 -15.44
N LYS A 169 7.77 26.87 -15.79
CA LYS A 169 7.81 27.99 -14.84
C LYS A 169 6.53 28.83 -14.84
N THR A 170 5.68 28.67 -15.84
CA THR A 170 4.48 29.47 -15.99
C THR A 170 3.24 28.61 -16.23
N TRP A 171 2.07 29.12 -15.81
CA TRP A 171 0.82 28.42 -16.02
C TRP A 171 0.36 28.40 -17.47
N GLU A 172 0.82 29.36 -18.34
CA GLU A 172 0.55 29.35 -19.77
C GLU A 172 1.13 28.09 -20.45
N GLU A 173 2.32 27.66 -20.04
CA GLU A 173 2.95 26.42 -20.56
C GLU A 173 2.10 25.17 -20.30
N LEU A 174 1.16 25.26 -19.35
CA LEU A 174 0.23 24.20 -18.95
C LEU A 174 -1.19 24.41 -19.48
N GLY A 175 -1.42 25.45 -20.30
CA GLY A 175 -2.74 25.83 -20.81
C GLY A 175 -3.63 26.50 -19.76
N GLY A 176 -3.04 27.00 -18.66
CA GLY A 176 -3.70 27.77 -17.62
C GLY A 176 -3.69 29.28 -17.89
N THR A 177 -4.25 30.03 -16.97
CA THR A 177 -4.18 31.50 -16.96
C THR A 177 -2.84 31.95 -16.43
N GLY A 178 -2.19 32.90 -17.12
CA GLY A 178 -0.82 33.33 -16.94
C GLY A 178 -0.32 33.60 -15.52
N GLY A 179 1.00 33.56 -15.41
CA GLY A 179 1.75 33.82 -14.19
C GLY A 179 2.74 32.71 -13.80
N PRO A 180 3.62 32.98 -12.84
CA PRO A 180 4.63 32.03 -12.43
C PRO A 180 4.00 30.83 -11.71
N VAL A 181 4.62 29.67 -11.76
CA VAL A 181 4.25 28.49 -10.94
C VAL A 181 5.03 28.54 -9.63
N ASN A 182 4.35 28.67 -8.51
CA ASN A 182 4.93 28.65 -7.18
C ASN A 182 4.90 27.22 -6.63
N LEU A 183 6.06 26.66 -6.33
CA LEU A 183 6.22 25.27 -5.89
C LEU A 183 6.17 25.15 -4.36
N TYR A 184 5.33 24.26 -3.87
CA TYR A 184 5.18 23.93 -2.46
C TYR A 184 5.47 22.45 -2.22
N ALA A 185 6.42 22.14 -1.36
CA ALA A 185 6.86 20.78 -1.08
C ALA A 185 7.03 20.54 0.41
N ARG A 186 6.92 19.29 0.82
CA ARG A 186 7.32 18.87 2.16
C ARG A 186 8.84 18.92 2.30
N ASP A 187 9.32 18.96 3.53
CA ASP A 187 10.74 18.91 3.88
C ASP A 187 11.43 17.59 3.45
N ASP A 188 12.76 17.53 3.57
CA ASP A 188 13.54 16.39 3.09
C ASP A 188 13.37 15.12 3.95
N HIS A 189 12.85 15.24 5.16
CA HIS A 189 12.58 14.11 6.06
C HIS A 189 11.15 13.57 5.91
N SER A 190 10.33 14.20 5.08
CA SER A 190 8.94 13.82 4.89
C SER A 190 8.80 12.58 4.01
N GLY A 191 8.08 11.58 4.50
CA GLY A 191 7.68 10.42 3.70
C GLY A 191 6.82 10.79 2.47
N THR A 192 6.05 11.88 2.55
CA THR A 192 5.29 12.43 1.41
C THR A 192 6.23 12.90 0.29
N TYR A 193 7.32 13.59 0.66
CA TYR A 193 8.34 13.99 -0.31
C TYR A 193 9.07 12.78 -0.89
N ASP A 194 9.43 11.80 -0.08
CA ASP A 194 10.03 10.54 -0.52
C ASP A 194 9.15 9.85 -1.59
N THR A 195 7.84 9.75 -1.33
CA THR A 195 6.87 9.20 -2.28
C THR A 195 6.87 9.97 -3.61
N PHE A 196 6.76 11.29 -3.54
CA PHE A 196 6.74 12.13 -4.74
C PHE A 196 8.04 12.01 -5.54
N LYS A 197 9.16 12.04 -4.86
CA LYS A 197 10.49 11.86 -5.47
C LYS A 197 10.60 10.51 -6.20
N GLU A 198 10.17 9.41 -5.56
CA GLU A 198 10.28 8.07 -6.14
C GLU A 198 9.28 7.83 -7.28
N LEU A 199 8.07 8.36 -7.22
CA LEU A 199 7.06 8.14 -8.25
C LEU A 199 7.14 9.12 -9.43
N VAL A 200 7.59 10.36 -9.19
CA VAL A 200 7.52 11.42 -10.20
C VAL A 200 8.90 11.86 -10.69
N LEU A 201 9.82 12.18 -9.79
CA LEU A 201 11.09 12.81 -10.15
C LEU A 201 12.15 11.79 -10.58
N SER A 202 12.43 10.80 -9.73
CA SER A 202 13.52 9.84 -9.94
C SER A 202 13.38 9.00 -11.19
N PRO A 203 12.18 8.51 -11.61
CA PRO A 203 12.03 7.77 -12.86
C PRO A 203 12.39 8.58 -14.11
N ARG A 204 12.43 9.91 -13.98
CA ARG A 204 12.75 10.84 -15.07
C ARG A 204 14.11 11.52 -14.91
N GLY A 205 14.92 11.05 -13.95
CA GLY A 205 16.24 11.60 -13.67
C GLY A 205 16.21 13.06 -13.20
N LYS A 206 15.09 13.50 -12.60
CA LYS A 206 14.88 14.88 -12.15
C LYS A 206 15.00 14.99 -10.61
N ALA A 207 15.30 16.22 -10.16
CA ALA A 207 15.30 16.59 -8.76
C ALA A 207 14.34 17.76 -8.53
N LEU A 208 13.89 17.93 -7.29
CA LEU A 208 13.06 19.07 -6.91
C LEU A 208 13.82 20.37 -7.09
N ALA A 209 13.16 21.37 -7.68
CA ALA A 209 13.74 22.70 -7.86
C ALA A 209 14.08 23.37 -6.53
N GLY A 210 15.23 24.04 -6.46
CA GLY A 210 15.66 24.78 -5.26
C GLY A 210 14.75 25.96 -4.91
N SER A 211 13.89 26.41 -5.83
CA SER A 211 12.87 27.44 -5.60
C SER A 211 11.63 26.94 -4.84
N ALA A 212 11.47 25.65 -4.65
CA ALA A 212 10.33 25.08 -3.93
C ALA A 212 10.34 25.48 -2.45
N LYS A 213 9.24 26.05 -1.98
CA LYS A 213 9.04 26.37 -0.57
C LYS A 213 8.80 25.07 0.21
N ARG A 214 9.58 24.86 1.27
CA ARG A 214 9.58 23.63 2.07
C ARG A 214 8.78 23.80 3.36
N PHE A 215 8.01 22.78 3.74
CA PHE A 215 7.15 22.78 4.92
C PHE A 215 7.31 21.48 5.71
N GLU A 216 7.41 21.58 7.02
CA GLU A 216 7.34 20.42 7.93
C GLU A 216 5.89 19.97 8.14
N SER A 217 4.93 20.91 8.22
CA SER A 217 3.52 20.62 8.43
C SER A 217 2.78 20.42 7.10
N SER A 218 2.06 19.30 7.01
CA SER A 218 1.16 19.01 5.88
C SER A 218 0.02 20.02 5.78
N GLU A 219 -0.56 20.44 6.92
CA GLU A 219 -1.64 21.40 6.99
C GLU A 219 -1.19 22.77 6.51
N GLN A 220 -0.03 23.24 6.98
CA GLN A 220 0.52 24.54 6.57
C GLN A 220 0.80 24.58 5.06
N LEU A 221 1.33 23.49 4.48
CA LEU A 221 1.54 23.40 3.05
C LEU A 221 0.22 23.51 2.29
N SER A 222 -0.79 22.76 2.68
CA SER A 222 -2.10 22.77 2.03
C SER A 222 -2.77 24.15 2.14
N ASP A 223 -2.71 24.78 3.32
CA ASP A 223 -3.25 26.13 3.54
C ASP A 223 -2.51 27.16 2.68
N ALA A 224 -1.17 27.09 2.60
CA ALA A 224 -0.38 27.99 1.76
C ALA A 224 -0.73 27.85 0.27
N VAL A 225 -0.93 26.64 -0.24
CA VAL A 225 -1.38 26.41 -1.63
C VAL A 225 -2.79 26.93 -1.85
N SER A 226 -3.69 26.74 -0.89
CA SER A 226 -5.09 27.20 -1.00
C SER A 226 -5.23 28.73 -1.01
N GLN A 227 -4.23 29.46 -0.55
CA GLN A 227 -4.17 30.92 -0.51
C GLN A 227 -3.37 31.54 -1.67
N ASP A 228 -2.57 30.76 -2.38
CA ASP A 228 -1.75 31.21 -3.51
C ASP A 228 -2.36 30.75 -4.84
N ARG A 229 -2.92 31.68 -5.63
CA ARG A 229 -3.49 31.41 -6.96
C ARG A 229 -2.49 30.80 -7.94
N GLN A 230 -1.21 30.99 -7.71
CA GLN A 230 -0.10 30.47 -8.52
C GLN A 230 0.51 29.20 -7.93
N GLY A 231 -0.01 28.73 -6.80
CA GLY A 231 0.53 27.62 -6.03
C GLY A 231 0.20 26.25 -6.60
N ILE A 232 1.19 25.36 -6.57
CA ILE A 232 1.04 23.92 -6.75
C ILE A 232 1.81 23.19 -5.65
N GLY A 233 1.23 22.14 -5.10
CA GLY A 233 1.86 21.32 -4.09
C GLY A 233 1.51 19.83 -4.24
N PHE A 234 2.20 18.99 -3.47
CA PHE A 234 1.85 17.59 -3.30
C PHE A 234 1.73 17.27 -1.82
N ILE A 235 0.73 16.47 -1.47
CA ILE A 235 0.39 16.18 -0.08
C ILE A 235 -0.21 14.78 0.06
N GLY A 236 -0.15 14.19 1.26
CA GLY A 236 -0.92 13.01 1.60
C GLY A 236 -2.42 13.29 1.54
N LEU A 237 -3.19 12.32 1.07
CA LEU A 237 -4.63 12.49 0.81
C LEU A 237 -5.44 13.10 1.97
N PRO A 238 -5.22 12.74 3.26
CA PRO A 238 -5.97 13.31 4.38
C PRO A 238 -5.80 14.83 4.56
N TYR A 239 -4.76 15.41 3.97
CA TYR A 239 -4.36 16.80 4.17
C TYR A 239 -4.72 17.72 3.01
N VAL A 240 -5.57 17.30 2.07
CA VAL A 240 -6.00 18.16 0.94
C VAL A 240 -6.76 19.41 1.42
N ARG A 241 -7.57 19.28 2.47
CA ARG A 241 -8.30 20.38 3.14
C ARG A 241 -9.04 21.31 2.18
N GLN A 242 -8.71 22.62 2.17
CA GLN A 242 -9.33 23.66 1.33
C GLN A 242 -8.74 23.73 -0.09
N ALA A 243 -7.60 23.07 -0.33
CA ALA A 243 -6.99 23.05 -1.65
C ALA A 243 -7.77 22.15 -2.61
N LYS A 244 -7.57 22.37 -3.91
CA LYS A 244 -8.21 21.57 -4.97
C LYS A 244 -7.27 20.45 -5.39
N ALA A 245 -7.65 19.20 -5.17
CA ALA A 245 -6.97 18.07 -5.76
C ALA A 245 -7.29 17.96 -7.26
N VAL A 246 -6.28 17.63 -8.09
CA VAL A 246 -6.44 17.44 -9.53
C VAL A 246 -6.26 15.97 -9.92
N ALA A 247 -6.89 15.61 -11.04
CA ALA A 247 -6.75 14.28 -11.61
C ALA A 247 -5.34 14.09 -12.22
N ILE A 248 -4.81 12.88 -12.09
CA ILE A 248 -3.52 12.52 -12.68
C ILE A 248 -3.73 11.54 -13.82
N VAL A 249 -3.00 11.77 -14.91
CA VAL A 249 -2.93 10.92 -16.09
C VAL A 249 -1.54 10.32 -16.18
N ASP A 250 -1.45 9.02 -16.44
CA ASP A 250 -0.18 8.35 -16.75
C ASP A 250 -0.26 7.64 -18.09
N GLY A 251 0.48 8.14 -19.08
CA GLY A 251 0.40 7.66 -20.47
C GLY A 251 -1.00 7.81 -21.05
N ASN A 252 -1.61 6.72 -21.48
CA ASN A 252 -2.94 6.67 -22.08
C ASN A 252 -4.04 6.31 -21.05
N SER A 253 -3.76 6.43 -19.74
CA SER A 253 -4.79 6.20 -18.73
C SER A 253 -5.87 7.29 -18.77
N GLN A 254 -7.05 6.97 -18.25
CA GLN A 254 -8.04 8.01 -17.96
C GLN A 254 -7.54 8.92 -16.81
N PRO A 255 -7.97 10.20 -16.77
CA PRO A 255 -7.69 11.06 -15.64
C PRO A 255 -8.27 10.47 -14.35
N MET A 256 -7.45 10.33 -13.30
CA MET A 256 -7.85 9.75 -12.03
C MET A 256 -7.65 10.74 -10.88
N LEU A 257 -8.71 11.04 -10.15
CA LEU A 257 -8.63 11.74 -8.87
C LEU A 257 -8.04 10.82 -7.78
N PRO A 258 -7.40 11.37 -6.75
CA PRO A 258 -6.84 10.59 -5.63
C PRO A 258 -7.95 10.08 -4.71
N LEU A 259 -8.79 9.17 -5.21
CA LEU A 259 -9.87 8.54 -4.45
C LEU A 259 -9.33 7.30 -3.72
N ASN A 260 -9.78 7.08 -2.49
CA ASN A 260 -9.40 5.89 -1.71
C ASN A 260 -9.60 4.59 -2.49
N SER A 261 -10.68 4.50 -3.27
CA SER A 261 -10.99 3.34 -4.11
C SER A 261 -9.94 3.08 -5.19
N LEU A 262 -9.46 4.13 -5.87
CA LEU A 262 -8.45 4.02 -6.92
C LEU A 262 -7.04 3.80 -6.35
N ILE A 263 -6.77 4.31 -5.16
CA ILE A 263 -5.52 4.05 -4.44
C ILE A 263 -5.52 2.61 -3.92
N ALA A 264 -6.62 2.14 -3.32
CA ALA A 264 -6.76 0.76 -2.83
C ALA A 264 -6.53 -0.29 -3.92
N THR A 265 -7.02 -0.04 -5.13
CA THR A 265 -6.79 -0.90 -6.31
C THR A 265 -5.43 -0.68 -6.97
N GLU A 266 -4.66 0.30 -6.50
CA GLU A 266 -3.38 0.73 -7.10
C GLU A 266 -3.53 1.21 -8.57
N ASP A 267 -4.74 1.59 -8.99
CA ASP A 267 -4.97 2.14 -10.31
C ASP A 267 -4.54 3.62 -10.39
N TYR A 268 -4.63 4.34 -9.27
CA TYR A 268 -4.19 5.73 -9.20
C TYR A 268 -2.68 5.85 -9.44
N PRO A 269 -2.21 6.72 -10.36
CA PRO A 269 -0.79 6.79 -10.73
C PRO A 269 0.17 7.06 -9.58
N LEU A 270 -0.23 7.93 -8.63
CA LEU A 270 0.61 8.31 -7.49
C LEU A 270 0.28 7.46 -6.24
N SER A 271 0.03 6.17 -6.44
CA SER A 271 -0.09 5.16 -5.38
C SER A 271 1.12 4.25 -5.33
N ARG A 272 1.48 3.80 -4.13
CA ARG A 272 2.56 2.83 -3.91
C ARG A 272 2.27 1.94 -2.72
N ARG A 273 2.90 0.77 -2.70
CA ARG A 273 2.86 -0.16 -1.57
C ARG A 273 3.87 0.22 -0.50
N LEU A 274 3.50 0.00 0.75
CA LEU A 274 4.39 0.09 1.90
C LEU A 274 4.72 -1.32 2.39
N TYR A 275 5.99 -1.58 2.64
CA TYR A 275 6.52 -2.92 2.89
C TYR A 275 7.25 -3.02 4.22
N PHE A 276 7.15 -4.20 4.83
CA PHE A 276 8.14 -4.72 5.77
C PHE A 276 8.90 -5.86 5.10
N TYR A 277 10.23 -5.85 5.23
CA TYR A 277 11.11 -6.92 4.76
C TYR A 277 11.78 -7.61 5.94
N LEU A 278 11.65 -8.94 5.99
CA LEU A 278 12.20 -9.78 7.05
C LEU A 278 13.26 -10.72 6.48
N PRO A 279 14.48 -10.75 7.03
CA PRO A 279 15.48 -11.75 6.63
C PRO A 279 15.07 -13.15 7.09
N HIS A 280 15.40 -14.16 6.30
CA HIS A 280 15.14 -15.57 6.66
C HIS A 280 16.10 -16.06 7.77
N ASN A 281 17.32 -15.52 7.79
CA ASN A 281 18.36 -15.89 8.73
C ASN A 281 18.32 -14.93 9.93
N GLY A 282 18.00 -15.44 11.10
CA GLY A 282 17.92 -14.63 12.33
C GLY A 282 16.51 -14.08 12.59
N GLN A 283 15.51 -14.96 12.50
CA GLN A 283 14.11 -14.58 12.79
C GLN A 283 13.98 -13.98 14.19
N ASN A 284 13.54 -12.74 14.24
CA ASN A 284 13.16 -12.10 15.47
C ASN A 284 11.65 -12.29 15.67
N PRO A 285 11.19 -13.00 16.73
CA PRO A 285 9.76 -13.25 16.95
C PRO A 285 8.91 -11.98 17.04
N TRP A 286 9.50 -10.86 17.48
CA TRP A 286 8.81 -9.57 17.50
C TRP A 286 8.59 -8.99 16.11
N ALA A 287 9.50 -9.26 15.15
CA ALA A 287 9.34 -8.84 13.77
C ALA A 287 8.18 -9.61 13.10
N ASP A 288 8.12 -10.93 13.29
CA ASP A 288 7.04 -11.78 12.78
C ASP A 288 5.68 -11.39 13.40
N ALA A 289 5.67 -11.12 14.72
CA ALA A 289 4.48 -10.66 15.43
C ALA A 289 4.01 -9.29 14.92
N LEU A 290 4.94 -8.35 14.65
CA LEU A 290 4.59 -7.03 14.11
C LEU A 290 3.98 -7.13 12.71
N VAL A 291 4.52 -7.96 11.85
CA VAL A 291 3.96 -8.20 10.51
C VAL A 291 2.57 -8.81 10.60
N THR A 292 2.41 -9.86 11.41
CA THR A 292 1.11 -10.50 11.64
C THR A 292 0.09 -9.51 12.20
N PHE A 293 0.49 -8.71 13.18
CA PHE A 293 -0.36 -7.66 13.74
C PHE A 293 -0.73 -6.59 12.71
N ALA A 294 0.25 -6.09 11.93
CA ALA A 294 0.01 -5.08 10.89
C ALA A 294 -1.01 -5.55 9.85
N GLN A 295 -1.02 -6.83 9.51
CA GLN A 295 -1.96 -7.44 8.56
C GLN A 295 -3.31 -7.84 9.18
N SER A 296 -3.45 -7.82 10.51
CA SER A 296 -4.70 -8.10 11.22
C SER A 296 -5.71 -6.97 11.04
N SER A 297 -6.99 -7.24 11.37
CA SER A 297 -8.04 -6.20 11.36
C SER A 297 -7.71 -5.02 12.27
N LYS A 298 -7.07 -5.26 13.43
CA LYS A 298 -6.64 -4.20 14.36
C LYS A 298 -5.50 -3.37 13.76
N GLY A 299 -4.49 -4.01 13.18
CA GLY A 299 -3.40 -3.35 12.49
C GLY A 299 -3.89 -2.53 11.30
N GLN A 300 -4.81 -3.08 10.50
CA GLN A 300 -5.38 -2.36 9.36
C GLN A 300 -6.29 -1.18 9.77
N ALA A 301 -6.93 -1.24 10.95
CA ALA A 301 -7.61 -0.07 11.53
C ALA A 301 -6.62 1.05 11.89
N ILE A 302 -5.43 0.70 12.42
CA ILE A 302 -4.35 1.66 12.68
C ILE A 302 -3.82 2.25 11.37
N VAL A 303 -3.62 1.44 10.33
CA VAL A 303 -3.22 1.91 8.99
C VAL A 303 -4.19 2.99 8.50
N ALA A 304 -5.49 2.73 8.55
CA ALA A 304 -6.52 3.69 8.16
C ALA A 304 -6.51 4.97 9.03
N ALA A 305 -6.36 4.83 10.35
CA ALA A 305 -6.29 5.95 11.28
C ALA A 305 -5.04 6.82 11.08
N SER A 306 -3.94 6.24 10.57
CA SER A 306 -2.70 6.94 10.21
C SER A 306 -2.77 7.62 8.83
N GLY A 307 -3.93 7.60 8.16
CA GLY A 307 -4.15 8.25 6.86
C GLY A 307 -3.69 7.46 5.64
N PHE A 308 -3.27 6.21 5.81
CA PHE A 308 -2.95 5.30 4.72
C PHE A 308 -4.15 4.45 4.30
N ILE A 309 -4.04 3.81 3.15
CA ILE A 309 -5.10 2.93 2.66
C ILE A 309 -4.89 1.52 3.20
N ALA A 310 -5.84 1.10 4.03
CA ALA A 310 -5.89 -0.26 4.55
C ALA A 310 -6.20 -1.27 3.44
N GLN A 311 -5.70 -2.48 3.61
CA GLN A 311 -5.91 -3.58 2.66
C GLN A 311 -7.23 -4.35 2.94
N THR A 312 -8.15 -3.74 3.69
CA THR A 312 -9.49 -4.29 3.92
C THR A 312 -10.30 -4.25 2.63
N VAL A 313 -10.83 -5.40 2.23
CA VAL A 313 -11.63 -5.52 1.00
C VAL A 313 -13.00 -4.89 1.19
N GLN A 314 -13.37 -3.99 0.28
CA GLN A 314 -14.66 -3.30 0.25
C GLN A 314 -15.27 -3.37 -1.15
N ALA A 315 -16.59 -3.42 -1.24
CA ALA A 315 -17.30 -3.28 -2.51
C ALA A 315 -17.57 -1.80 -2.79
N MET A 316 -17.26 -1.37 -4.01
CA MET A 316 -17.39 0.00 -4.45
C MET A 316 -18.15 0.10 -5.78
N ASN A 317 -18.89 1.18 -5.95
CA ASN A 317 -19.54 1.51 -7.22
C ASN A 317 -18.50 2.14 -8.15
N VAL A 318 -18.54 1.75 -9.42
CA VAL A 318 -17.76 2.39 -10.49
C VAL A 318 -18.72 3.17 -11.37
N ALA A 319 -18.40 4.45 -11.60
CA ALA A 319 -19.22 5.26 -12.51
C ALA A 319 -18.99 4.83 -13.96
N PRO A 320 -20.06 4.62 -14.77
CA PRO A 320 -19.91 4.31 -16.19
C PRO A 320 -19.31 5.48 -16.96
N SER A 321 -18.47 5.18 -17.96
CA SER A 321 -17.88 6.17 -18.87
C SER A 321 -18.09 5.73 -20.32
N PRO A 322 -18.32 6.66 -21.26
CA PRO A 322 -18.47 6.33 -22.69
C PRO A 322 -17.26 5.60 -23.30
N GLN A 323 -16.06 5.79 -22.74
CA GLN A 323 -14.84 5.16 -23.21
C GLN A 323 -14.72 3.69 -22.76
N MET A 324 -15.58 3.21 -21.86
CA MET A 324 -15.56 1.84 -21.38
C MET A 324 -16.17 0.91 -22.42
N PRO A 325 -15.58 -0.29 -22.62
CA PRO A 325 -16.17 -1.32 -23.49
C PRO A 325 -17.59 -1.70 -23.06
N ASP A 326 -18.48 -1.98 -24.00
CA ASP A 326 -19.88 -2.34 -23.72
C ASP A 326 -20.00 -3.51 -22.74
N GLY A 327 -19.19 -4.54 -22.94
CA GLY A 327 -19.18 -5.70 -22.02
C GLY A 327 -18.73 -5.36 -20.60
N TYR A 328 -17.92 -4.33 -20.42
CA TYR A 328 -17.51 -3.85 -19.09
C TYR A 328 -18.60 -2.98 -18.47
N ARG A 329 -19.25 -2.10 -19.27
CA ARG A 329 -20.41 -1.31 -18.81
C ARG A 329 -21.54 -2.20 -18.29
N ALA A 330 -21.83 -3.30 -18.98
CA ALA A 330 -22.85 -4.26 -18.54
C ALA A 330 -22.54 -4.91 -17.17
N ILE A 331 -21.25 -5.04 -16.79
CA ILE A 331 -20.87 -5.50 -15.45
C ILE A 331 -21.15 -4.40 -14.42
N ILE A 332 -20.76 -3.18 -14.72
CA ILE A 332 -20.90 -2.01 -13.81
C ILE A 332 -22.36 -1.78 -13.41
N GLU A 333 -23.30 -1.97 -14.34
CA GLU A 333 -24.74 -1.77 -14.12
C GLU A 333 -25.33 -2.68 -13.02
N HIS A 334 -24.73 -3.85 -12.79
CA HIS A 334 -25.34 -4.89 -11.97
C HIS A 334 -24.42 -5.40 -10.85
N ALA A 335 -23.16 -4.97 -10.82
CA ALA A 335 -22.16 -5.47 -9.89
C ALA A 335 -21.37 -4.32 -9.24
N LYS A 336 -20.76 -4.62 -8.09
CA LYS A 336 -19.80 -3.73 -7.43
C LYS A 336 -18.39 -4.31 -7.57
N ARG A 337 -17.42 -3.44 -7.83
CA ARG A 337 -16.00 -3.82 -7.85
C ARG A 337 -15.46 -3.94 -6.43
N LEU A 338 -14.69 -4.97 -6.14
CA LEU A 338 -13.93 -5.03 -4.90
C LEU A 338 -12.71 -4.11 -4.97
N SER A 339 -12.32 -3.55 -3.83
CA SER A 339 -11.18 -2.63 -3.68
C SER A 339 -9.81 -3.34 -3.78
N VAL A 340 -9.71 -4.35 -4.61
CA VAL A 340 -8.54 -5.20 -4.81
C VAL A 340 -8.31 -5.44 -6.29
N ASN A 341 -7.05 -5.36 -6.72
CA ASN A 341 -6.58 -5.91 -7.99
C ASN A 341 -5.57 -7.02 -7.72
N PHE A 342 -5.77 -8.17 -8.35
CA PHE A 342 -4.72 -9.18 -8.39
C PHE A 342 -3.67 -8.78 -9.42
N ARG A 343 -2.43 -8.67 -8.96
CA ARG A 343 -1.24 -8.38 -9.77
C ARG A 343 -0.41 -9.64 -9.95
N PHE A 344 0.51 -9.58 -10.89
CA PHE A 344 1.32 -10.72 -11.28
C PHE A 344 2.80 -10.37 -11.19
N GLU A 345 3.63 -11.37 -10.91
CA GLU A 345 5.08 -11.25 -10.98
C GLU A 345 5.51 -10.83 -12.38
N GLU A 346 6.60 -10.10 -12.48
CA GLU A 346 7.11 -9.62 -13.76
C GLU A 346 7.41 -10.81 -14.70
N GLY A 347 6.94 -10.70 -15.96
CA GLY A 347 7.13 -11.74 -16.97
C GLY A 347 6.39 -13.06 -16.71
N SER A 348 5.57 -13.15 -15.65
CA SER A 348 4.93 -14.38 -15.19
C SER A 348 3.40 -14.30 -15.23
N ALA A 349 2.74 -15.46 -15.15
CA ALA A 349 1.31 -15.61 -14.82
C ALA A 349 1.09 -15.94 -13.33
N SER A 350 2.16 -15.97 -12.52
CA SER A 350 2.10 -16.17 -11.08
C SER A 350 1.67 -14.89 -10.37
N LEU A 351 0.85 -15.03 -9.34
CA LEU A 351 0.43 -13.92 -8.49
C LEU A 351 1.63 -13.38 -7.69
N ASP A 352 1.73 -12.06 -7.56
CA ASP A 352 2.70 -11.43 -6.66
C ASP A 352 2.36 -11.69 -5.18
N ASN A 353 3.24 -11.31 -4.25
CA ASN A 353 3.07 -11.61 -2.83
C ASN A 353 1.82 -10.97 -2.24
N LYS A 354 1.51 -9.72 -2.62
CA LYS A 354 0.28 -9.06 -2.18
C LYS A 354 -0.95 -9.77 -2.70
N ALA A 355 -0.98 -10.15 -3.99
CA ALA A 355 -2.09 -10.85 -4.59
C ALA A 355 -2.35 -12.22 -3.94
N ARG A 356 -1.29 -12.93 -3.50
CA ARG A 356 -1.43 -14.17 -2.72
C ARG A 356 -2.13 -13.92 -1.38
N GLN A 357 -1.77 -12.85 -0.68
CA GLN A 357 -2.44 -12.45 0.57
C GLN A 357 -3.88 -11.99 0.32
N ASP A 358 -4.12 -11.27 -0.79
CA ASP A 358 -5.45 -10.80 -1.15
C ASP A 358 -6.43 -11.92 -1.51
N LEU A 359 -5.93 -13.11 -1.91
CA LEU A 359 -6.80 -14.28 -2.12
C LEU A 359 -7.62 -14.62 -0.87
N SER A 360 -6.98 -14.66 0.32
CA SER A 360 -7.69 -14.92 1.56
C SER A 360 -8.64 -13.79 1.93
N ARG A 361 -8.22 -12.53 1.79
CA ARG A 361 -9.06 -11.35 2.08
C ARG A 361 -10.32 -11.30 1.20
N VAL A 362 -10.15 -11.59 -0.10
CA VAL A 362 -11.28 -11.67 -1.06
C VAL A 362 -12.18 -12.84 -0.74
N LEU A 363 -11.62 -14.01 -0.39
CA LEU A 363 -12.39 -15.18 0.01
C LEU A 363 -13.20 -14.93 1.26
N ASP A 364 -12.62 -14.27 2.27
CA ASP A 364 -13.31 -13.91 3.50
C ASP A 364 -14.46 -12.94 3.21
N TYR A 365 -14.23 -11.93 2.35
CA TYR A 365 -15.29 -11.04 1.90
C TYR A 365 -16.43 -11.81 1.20
N ILE A 366 -16.11 -12.71 0.26
CA ILE A 366 -17.09 -13.53 -0.49
C ILE A 366 -17.93 -14.39 0.47
N LYS A 367 -17.30 -15.00 1.47
CA LYS A 367 -17.98 -15.84 2.49
C LYS A 367 -18.87 -15.01 3.42
N GLN A 368 -18.36 -13.89 3.93
CA GLN A 368 -19.10 -13.02 4.86
C GLN A 368 -20.34 -12.38 4.23
N HIS A 369 -20.36 -12.25 2.89
CA HIS A 369 -21.46 -11.63 2.16
C HIS A 369 -22.28 -12.63 1.32
N ASP A 370 -22.15 -13.94 1.57
CA ASP A 370 -22.89 -15.02 0.88
C ASP A 370 -22.74 -15.01 -0.64
N LYS A 371 -21.52 -14.67 -1.15
CA LYS A 371 -21.23 -14.54 -2.58
C LYS A 371 -20.57 -15.77 -3.21
N LEU A 372 -20.55 -16.92 -2.54
CA LEU A 372 -19.88 -18.13 -3.02
C LEU A 372 -20.43 -18.70 -4.34
N ASN A 373 -21.73 -18.55 -4.59
CA ASN A 373 -22.38 -19.22 -5.72
C ASN A 373 -22.83 -18.24 -6.81
N LYS A 374 -22.10 -18.21 -7.92
CA LYS A 374 -22.40 -17.41 -9.14
C LYS A 374 -22.65 -15.91 -8.89
N GLN A 375 -22.04 -15.37 -7.83
CA GLN A 375 -22.11 -13.96 -7.48
C GLN A 375 -20.80 -13.21 -7.73
N VAL A 376 -19.79 -13.88 -8.35
CA VAL A 376 -18.46 -13.30 -8.58
C VAL A 376 -18.11 -13.39 -10.06
N THR A 377 -17.66 -12.28 -10.64
CA THR A 377 -17.07 -12.19 -11.97
C THR A 377 -15.62 -11.72 -11.84
N LEU A 378 -14.71 -12.34 -12.60
CA LEU A 378 -13.33 -11.91 -12.74
C LEU A 378 -13.12 -11.23 -14.09
N VAL A 379 -12.46 -10.08 -14.07
CA VAL A 379 -12.19 -9.28 -15.26
C VAL A 379 -10.69 -9.06 -15.39
N GLY A 380 -10.08 -9.66 -16.39
CA GLY A 380 -8.65 -9.55 -16.66
C GLY A 380 -8.33 -8.43 -17.64
N PHE A 381 -7.21 -7.75 -17.38
CA PHE A 381 -6.60 -6.74 -18.25
C PHE A 381 -5.13 -7.08 -18.49
N GLY A 382 -4.53 -6.44 -19.49
CA GLY A 382 -3.14 -6.62 -19.88
C GLY A 382 -2.50 -5.33 -20.34
N ASP A 383 -1.20 -5.42 -20.60
CA ASP A 383 -0.43 -4.38 -21.27
C ASP A 383 -0.70 -4.40 -22.79
N ALA A 384 -0.37 -3.30 -23.46
CA ALA A 384 -0.52 -3.20 -24.91
C ALA A 384 0.33 -4.26 -25.63
N LYS A 385 -0.29 -4.92 -26.61
CA LYS A 385 0.33 -5.87 -27.54
C LYS A 385 -0.03 -5.46 -28.97
N THR A 386 0.80 -5.83 -29.93
CA THR A 386 0.53 -5.63 -31.36
C THR A 386 -0.71 -6.39 -31.83
N ASP A 387 -1.01 -7.55 -31.22
CA ASP A 387 -2.16 -8.38 -31.52
C ASP A 387 -3.20 -8.26 -30.39
N SER A 388 -4.35 -7.66 -30.71
CA SER A 388 -5.44 -7.45 -29.75
C SER A 388 -6.11 -8.77 -29.30
N GLN A 389 -6.20 -9.77 -30.17
CA GLN A 389 -6.78 -11.08 -29.81
C GLN A 389 -5.86 -11.80 -28.82
N ARG A 390 -4.54 -11.73 -29.03
CA ARG A 390 -3.56 -12.25 -28.09
C ARG A 390 -3.60 -11.52 -26.76
N ALA A 391 -3.76 -10.20 -26.76
CA ALA A 391 -3.92 -9.42 -25.53
C ALA A 391 -5.16 -9.82 -24.74
N ALA A 392 -6.30 -9.99 -25.42
CA ALA A 392 -7.55 -10.47 -24.82
C ALA A 392 -7.41 -11.89 -24.24
N LEU A 393 -6.78 -12.81 -24.97
CA LEU A 393 -6.53 -14.17 -24.49
C LEU A 393 -5.64 -14.16 -23.23
N LEU A 394 -4.52 -13.44 -23.24
CA LEU A 394 -3.62 -13.36 -22.09
C LEU A 394 -4.29 -12.75 -20.86
N SER A 395 -5.12 -11.72 -21.04
CA SER A 395 -5.87 -11.11 -19.93
C SER A 395 -6.87 -12.09 -19.32
N ARG A 396 -7.55 -12.89 -20.15
CA ARG A 396 -8.44 -13.96 -19.69
C ARG A 396 -7.70 -15.08 -18.97
N LEU A 397 -6.52 -15.48 -19.45
CA LEU A 397 -5.68 -16.48 -18.78
C LEU A 397 -5.23 -16.04 -17.38
N ARG A 398 -4.93 -14.76 -17.20
CA ARG A 398 -4.65 -14.19 -15.86
C ARG A 398 -5.86 -14.30 -14.93
N ALA A 399 -7.06 -13.96 -15.42
CA ALA A 399 -8.28 -14.12 -14.64
C ALA A 399 -8.55 -15.59 -14.29
N MET A 400 -8.22 -16.52 -15.20
CA MET A 400 -8.30 -17.96 -14.92
C MET A 400 -7.30 -18.43 -13.87
N ALA A 401 -6.12 -17.81 -13.78
CA ALA A 401 -5.16 -18.12 -12.71
C ALA A 401 -5.73 -17.76 -11.32
N VAL A 402 -6.34 -16.58 -11.18
CA VAL A 402 -7.05 -16.19 -9.95
C VAL A 402 -8.21 -17.14 -9.65
N ARG A 403 -9.02 -17.45 -10.68
CA ARG A 403 -10.12 -18.41 -10.53
C ARG A 403 -9.65 -19.74 -9.95
N ARG A 404 -8.56 -20.29 -10.48
CA ARG A 404 -8.02 -21.59 -10.05
C ARG A 404 -7.77 -21.64 -8.54
N GLU A 405 -7.28 -20.54 -7.97
CA GLU A 405 -7.01 -20.48 -6.53
C GLU A 405 -8.31 -20.38 -5.72
N LEU A 406 -9.23 -19.50 -6.09
CA LEU A 406 -10.48 -19.29 -5.34
C LEU A 406 -11.47 -20.48 -5.45
N VAL A 407 -11.47 -21.23 -6.56
CA VAL A 407 -12.29 -22.45 -6.73
C VAL A 407 -11.88 -23.54 -5.73
N LYS A 408 -10.62 -23.63 -5.32
CA LYS A 408 -10.16 -24.57 -4.27
C LYS A 408 -10.90 -24.37 -2.95
N SER A 409 -11.42 -23.17 -2.73
CA SER A 409 -12.17 -22.78 -1.52
C SER A 409 -13.68 -22.71 -1.73
N GLY A 410 -14.19 -23.30 -2.82
CA GLY A 410 -15.62 -23.46 -3.08
C GLY A 410 -16.28 -22.31 -3.83
N VAL A 411 -15.56 -21.31 -4.34
CA VAL A 411 -16.16 -20.21 -5.11
C VAL A 411 -16.59 -20.70 -6.49
N VAL A 412 -17.88 -20.55 -6.80
CA VAL A 412 -18.45 -20.79 -8.13
C VAL A 412 -18.66 -19.44 -8.81
N PHE A 413 -17.91 -19.20 -9.89
CA PHE A 413 -17.94 -17.93 -10.60
C PHE A 413 -19.15 -17.80 -11.53
N ARG A 414 -19.67 -16.59 -11.66
CA ARG A 414 -20.69 -16.25 -12.67
C ARG A 414 -20.06 -16.20 -14.04
N GLU A 415 -18.94 -15.49 -14.19
CA GLU A 415 -18.28 -15.25 -15.47
C GLU A 415 -16.79 -14.93 -15.29
N ILE A 416 -16.04 -15.11 -16.39
CA ILE A 416 -14.63 -14.68 -16.50
C ILE A 416 -14.47 -14.00 -17.84
N ARG A 417 -14.04 -12.73 -17.83
CA ARG A 417 -13.80 -11.94 -19.03
C ARG A 417 -12.34 -11.47 -19.13
N GLY A 418 -11.89 -11.22 -20.36
CA GLY A 418 -10.62 -10.59 -20.65
C GLY A 418 -10.82 -9.44 -21.62
N PHE A 419 -10.38 -8.26 -21.27
CA PHE A 419 -10.48 -7.05 -22.08
C PHE A 419 -9.14 -6.63 -22.71
N GLY A 420 -8.12 -7.48 -22.66
CA GLY A 420 -6.83 -7.20 -23.29
C GLY A 420 -6.17 -5.93 -22.75
N ALA A 421 -5.76 -5.07 -23.65
CA ALA A 421 -5.09 -3.79 -23.33
C ALA A 421 -6.06 -2.61 -23.19
N GLU A 422 -7.36 -2.88 -23.15
CA GLU A 422 -8.36 -1.82 -22.94
C GLU A 422 -8.27 -1.26 -21.52
N MET A 423 -8.69 -0.02 -21.35
CA MET A 423 -8.72 0.67 -20.06
C MET A 423 -7.37 0.63 -19.30
N PRO A 424 -6.26 1.11 -19.91
CA PRO A 424 -4.99 1.17 -19.22
C PRO A 424 -5.08 2.12 -18.01
N VAL A 425 -4.40 1.77 -16.92
CA VAL A 425 -4.31 2.57 -15.70
C VAL A 425 -2.93 3.23 -15.55
N ALA A 426 -1.98 2.87 -16.41
CA ALA A 426 -0.63 3.41 -16.42
C ALA A 426 -0.03 3.40 -17.83
N ALA A 427 1.07 4.13 -18.01
CA ALA A 427 1.84 4.17 -19.26
C ALA A 427 2.43 2.79 -19.60
N ASN A 428 2.31 2.36 -20.86
CA ASN A 428 2.92 1.11 -21.34
C ASN A 428 4.40 1.25 -21.73
N SER A 429 4.96 2.47 -21.67
CA SER A 429 6.35 2.75 -22.02
C SER A 429 7.37 2.24 -21.00
N ALA A 430 6.99 2.11 -19.72
CA ALA A 430 7.81 1.60 -18.63
C ALA A 430 7.29 0.25 -18.12
N ASP A 431 8.18 -0.59 -17.57
CA ASP A 431 7.84 -1.90 -17.01
C ASP A 431 6.85 -1.79 -15.85
N GLU A 432 7.05 -0.82 -14.96
CA GLU A 432 6.15 -0.56 -13.84
C GLU A 432 4.70 -0.27 -14.29
N GLY A 433 4.53 0.54 -15.33
CA GLY A 433 3.22 0.81 -15.90
C GLY A 433 2.59 -0.43 -16.55
N ARG A 434 3.39 -1.24 -17.27
CA ARG A 434 2.94 -2.52 -17.82
C ARG A 434 2.49 -3.50 -16.73
N ILE A 435 3.20 -3.54 -15.60
CA ILE A 435 2.81 -4.35 -14.42
C ILE A 435 1.46 -3.86 -13.88
N LYS A 436 1.25 -2.55 -13.74
CA LYS A 436 -0.04 -1.98 -13.31
C LYS A 436 -1.18 -2.33 -14.27
N ASN A 437 -0.96 -2.34 -15.58
CA ASN A 437 -1.96 -2.70 -16.57
C ASN A 437 -2.31 -4.20 -16.56
N ARG A 438 -1.39 -5.09 -16.17
CA ARG A 438 -1.60 -6.54 -16.03
C ARG A 438 -2.32 -6.85 -14.72
N ARG A 439 -3.65 -6.64 -14.68
CA ARG A 439 -4.46 -6.78 -13.47
C ARG A 439 -5.67 -7.69 -13.70
N VAL A 440 -6.18 -8.22 -12.59
CA VAL A 440 -7.49 -8.89 -12.54
C VAL A 440 -8.32 -8.22 -11.46
N GLU A 441 -9.47 -7.73 -11.88
CA GLU A 441 -10.48 -7.11 -11.03
C GLU A 441 -11.51 -8.15 -10.57
N VAL A 442 -12.06 -7.96 -9.38
CA VAL A 442 -13.10 -8.81 -8.80
C VAL A 442 -14.40 -8.01 -8.72
N TRP A 443 -15.45 -8.54 -9.28
CA TRP A 443 -16.78 -7.94 -9.29
C TRP A 443 -17.79 -8.85 -8.59
N VAL A 444 -18.63 -8.27 -7.72
CA VAL A 444 -19.65 -9.01 -6.93
C VAL A 444 -21.04 -8.45 -7.20
N TYR A 445 -22.02 -9.38 -7.36
CA TYR A 445 -23.43 -9.09 -7.63
C TYR A 445 -24.29 -9.10 -6.39
#